data_ecf24d3462774594307307a86e01a967
#
_entry.id   ecf24d3462774594307307a86e01a967
#
_cell.length_a   1.000
_cell.length_b   1.000
_cell.length_c   1.000
_cell.angle_alpha   90.00
_cell.angle_beta   90.00
_cell.angle_gamma   90.00
#
_symmetry.space_group_name_H-M   'P 1'
#
loop_
_entity.id
_entity.type
_entity.pdbx_description
1 polymer ?
#
loop_
_entity_poly.entity_id
_entity_poly.type
_entity_poly.pdbx_seq_one_letter_code
_entity_poly.pdbx_strand_id
1 'polypeptide(L)'
;ASPVGPQWPLLVATIPAVLVGAGFGWAQETGLWRPLRNRNTGLVAMMVVSIGLSFAVRNLILIFFGGEPRAYPDFAGQPPIEILGISVVPKNLVTIGVALVVLAGVGLFLQRSRSGTAMRAVADDADLAESSGIDVNRIILITWMLAGGLAALGGIFFGLNEAVQWDMGFRLLLLIFAAVVLGGLGTAYGAMVGGFVVGIAVEMSTLFVPNELKTAVGLLVLILMLLVRPQGIFGTRERIG
;
A
#
# COMPACT_ATOMS: atom_id res chain seq x y z
N ALA A 1 1.33 28.04 -12.87
CA ALA A 1 2.29 26.92 -12.83
C ALA A 1 1.97 26.01 -14.01
N SER A 2 2.93 25.85 -14.93
CA SER A 2 2.76 24.94 -16.06
C SER A 2 2.60 23.50 -15.55
N PRO A 3 1.60 22.73 -15.99
CA PRO A 3 1.50 21.32 -15.64
C PRO A 3 2.72 20.59 -16.21
N VAL A 4 3.47 19.96 -15.34
CA VAL A 4 4.61 19.15 -15.75
C VAL A 4 4.07 17.82 -16.27
N GLY A 5 3.93 17.73 -17.60
CA GLY A 5 3.54 16.49 -18.28
C GLY A 5 2.34 16.64 -19.22
N PRO A 6 2.07 15.63 -20.04
CA PRO A 6 0.91 15.61 -20.91
C PRO A 6 -0.38 15.58 -20.07
N GLN A 7 -1.35 16.40 -20.43
CA GLN A 7 -2.69 16.42 -19.80
C GLN A 7 -3.52 15.21 -20.30
N TRP A 8 -3.17 14.04 -19.82
CA TRP A 8 -3.91 12.82 -20.11
C TRP A 8 -5.10 12.66 -19.16
N PRO A 9 -6.23 12.13 -19.62
CA PRO A 9 -7.30 11.72 -18.73
C PRO A 9 -6.77 10.79 -17.65
N LEU A 10 -7.20 10.95 -16.41
CA LEU A 10 -6.68 10.20 -15.27
C LEU A 10 -6.65 8.68 -15.52
N LEU A 11 -7.69 8.14 -16.15
CA LEU A 11 -7.79 6.72 -16.47
C LEU A 11 -6.66 6.25 -17.39
N VAL A 12 -6.28 7.05 -18.38
CA VAL A 12 -5.18 6.74 -19.30
C VAL A 12 -3.83 6.90 -18.58
N ALA A 13 -3.69 7.92 -17.73
CA ALA A 13 -2.48 8.17 -16.96
C ALA A 13 -2.23 7.11 -15.86
N THR A 14 -3.29 6.43 -15.39
CA THR A 14 -3.18 5.38 -14.38
C THR A 14 -2.36 4.17 -14.88
N ILE A 15 -2.53 3.78 -16.14
CA ILE A 15 -1.82 2.63 -16.71
C ILE A 15 -0.30 2.82 -16.67
N PRO A 16 0.29 3.90 -17.25
CA PRO A 16 1.72 4.12 -17.16
C PRO A 16 2.19 4.34 -15.71
N ALA A 17 1.40 4.96 -14.83
CA ALA A 17 1.77 5.12 -13.44
C ALA A 17 1.92 3.77 -12.72
N VAL A 18 1.00 2.83 -12.94
CA VAL A 18 1.07 1.46 -12.40
C VAL A 18 2.28 0.72 -12.97
N LEU A 19 2.57 0.86 -14.26
CA LEU A 19 3.73 0.25 -14.89
C LEU A 19 5.05 0.81 -14.33
N VAL A 20 5.12 2.13 -14.09
CA VAL A 20 6.28 2.78 -13.44
C VAL A 20 6.42 2.28 -12.00
N GLY A 21 5.33 2.16 -11.24
CA GLY A 21 5.34 1.60 -9.90
C GLY A 21 5.82 0.15 -9.86
N ALA A 22 5.34 -0.70 -10.78
CA ALA A 22 5.82 -2.07 -10.94
C ALA A 22 7.29 -2.13 -11.36
N GLY A 23 7.72 -1.25 -12.27
CA GLY A 23 9.11 -1.10 -12.69
C GLY A 23 10.01 -0.66 -11.54
N PHE A 24 9.54 0.21 -10.67
CA PHE A 24 10.26 0.62 -9.47
C PHE A 24 10.41 -0.55 -8.47
N GLY A 25 9.36 -1.36 -8.29
CA GLY A 25 9.41 -2.59 -7.51
C GLY A 25 10.45 -3.58 -8.09
N TRP A 26 10.46 -3.78 -9.41
CA TRP A 26 11.47 -4.57 -10.10
C TRP A 26 12.89 -4.03 -9.87
N ALA A 27 13.09 -2.73 -10.01
CA ALA A 27 14.39 -2.09 -9.85
C ALA A 27 14.91 -2.20 -8.40
N GLN A 28 14.05 -2.02 -7.40
CA GLN A 28 14.41 -2.21 -5.99
C GLN A 28 14.84 -3.66 -5.70
N GLU A 29 14.08 -4.63 -6.17
CA GLU A 29 14.39 -6.04 -5.94
C GLU A 29 15.71 -6.43 -6.60
N THR A 30 15.87 -6.10 -7.88
CA THR A 30 17.07 -6.52 -8.64
C THR A 30 18.31 -5.72 -8.27
N GLY A 31 18.17 -4.43 -8.00
CA GLY A 31 19.30 -3.52 -7.74
C GLY A 31 19.73 -3.46 -6.28
N LEU A 32 18.82 -3.73 -5.35
CA LEU A 32 19.08 -3.53 -3.93
C LEU A 32 18.86 -4.79 -3.09
N TRP A 33 17.63 -5.33 -3.07
CA TRP A 33 17.28 -6.38 -2.12
C TRP A 33 17.92 -7.73 -2.42
N ARG A 34 17.89 -8.15 -3.69
CA ARG A 34 18.49 -9.40 -4.13
C ARG A 34 20.01 -9.43 -3.89
N PRO A 35 20.79 -8.39 -4.23
CA PRO A 35 22.22 -8.33 -3.90
C PRO A 35 22.51 -8.37 -2.38
N LEU A 36 21.66 -7.72 -1.56
CA LEU A 36 21.83 -7.75 -0.11
C LEU A 36 21.55 -9.15 0.46
N ARG A 37 20.49 -9.80 0.01
CA ARG A 37 20.20 -11.19 0.42
C ARG A 37 21.33 -12.15 0.03
N ASN A 38 21.85 -12.02 -1.19
CA ASN A 38 22.95 -12.86 -1.67
C ASN A 38 24.25 -12.67 -0.88
N ARG A 39 24.40 -11.54 -0.18
CA ARG A 39 25.52 -11.26 0.73
C ARG A 39 25.25 -11.67 2.17
N ASN A 40 24.16 -12.38 2.44
CA ASN A 40 23.71 -12.72 3.80
C ASN A 40 23.68 -11.52 4.75
N THR A 41 23.24 -10.37 4.25
CA THR A 41 23.13 -9.14 5.03
C THR A 41 22.10 -9.33 6.15
N GLY A 42 22.51 -9.05 7.40
CA GLY A 42 21.63 -9.22 8.56
C GLY A 42 20.38 -8.33 8.51
N LEU A 43 19.33 -8.76 9.19
CA LEU A 43 18.02 -8.10 9.23
C LEU A 43 18.12 -6.61 9.60
N VAL A 44 18.92 -6.27 10.61
CA VAL A 44 19.09 -4.88 11.07
C VAL A 44 19.69 -4.00 9.97
N ALA A 45 20.69 -4.50 9.25
CA ALA A 45 21.30 -3.75 8.15
C ALA A 45 20.29 -3.54 6.99
N MET A 46 19.45 -4.54 6.68
CA MET A 46 18.38 -4.39 5.70
C MET A 46 17.35 -3.33 6.14
N MET A 47 17.00 -3.27 7.43
CA MET A 47 16.10 -2.23 7.95
C MET A 47 16.71 -0.82 7.80
N VAL A 48 18.00 -0.66 8.11
CA VAL A 48 18.70 0.62 7.94
C VAL A 48 18.71 1.04 6.46
N VAL A 49 18.99 0.11 5.56
CA VAL A 49 18.97 0.34 4.10
C VAL A 49 17.57 0.76 3.63
N SER A 50 16.50 0.12 4.13
CA SER A 50 15.12 0.48 3.75
C SER A 50 14.74 1.90 4.18
N ILE A 51 15.13 2.29 5.41
CA ILE A 51 14.93 3.65 5.91
C ILE A 51 15.72 4.64 5.06
N GLY A 52 17.00 4.37 4.80
CA GLY A 52 17.85 5.21 3.94
C GLY A 52 17.29 5.38 2.53
N LEU A 53 16.81 4.28 1.92
CA LEU A 53 16.17 4.32 0.61
C LEU A 53 14.91 5.17 0.62
N SER A 54 14.06 5.04 1.65
CA SER A 54 12.83 5.84 1.76
C SER A 54 13.13 7.34 1.83
N PHE A 55 14.16 7.75 2.58
CA PHE A 55 14.61 9.13 2.62
C PHE A 55 15.19 9.59 1.28
N ALA A 56 16.00 8.77 0.63
CA ALA A 56 16.59 9.08 -0.67
C ALA A 56 15.50 9.30 -1.73
N VAL A 57 14.55 8.36 -1.86
CA VAL A 57 13.45 8.46 -2.83
C VAL A 57 12.57 9.68 -2.56
N ARG A 58 12.21 9.92 -1.30
CA ARG A 58 11.40 11.07 -0.90
C ARG A 58 12.08 12.39 -1.28
N ASN A 59 13.36 12.54 -0.98
CA ASN A 59 14.09 13.77 -1.31
C ASN A 59 14.34 13.92 -2.82
N LEU A 60 14.53 12.82 -3.56
CA LEU A 60 14.59 12.88 -5.01
C LEU A 60 13.26 13.40 -5.60
N ILE A 61 12.12 12.90 -5.12
CA ILE A 61 10.81 13.40 -5.54
C ILE A 61 10.71 14.91 -5.24
N LEU A 62 11.12 15.36 -4.04
CA LEU A 62 11.11 16.76 -3.67
C LEU A 62 11.98 17.64 -4.60
N ILE A 63 13.17 17.17 -4.97
CA ILE A 63 14.09 17.88 -5.86
C ILE A 63 13.50 18.01 -7.27
N PHE A 64 12.94 16.93 -7.83
CA PHE A 64 12.45 16.92 -9.21
C PHE A 64 11.07 17.55 -9.37
N PHE A 65 10.17 17.37 -8.41
CA PHE A 65 8.76 17.76 -8.52
C PHE A 65 8.39 18.96 -7.62
N GLY A 66 9.25 19.34 -6.69
CA GLY A 66 8.99 20.41 -5.72
C GLY A 66 8.12 19.97 -4.54
N GLY A 67 7.95 20.87 -3.56
CA GLY A 67 7.23 20.61 -2.31
C GLY A 67 5.76 21.02 -2.31
N GLU A 68 5.30 21.71 -3.36
CA GLU A 68 3.93 22.23 -3.41
C GLU A 68 2.89 21.13 -3.58
N PRO A 69 1.81 21.13 -2.79
CA PRO A 69 0.70 20.20 -2.97
C PRO A 69 0.04 20.38 -4.33
N ARG A 70 -0.25 19.27 -5.02
CA ARG A 70 -0.88 19.27 -6.34
C ARG A 70 -2.18 18.49 -6.31
N ALA A 71 -3.29 19.15 -6.65
CA ALA A 71 -4.58 18.48 -6.83
C ALA A 71 -4.77 18.06 -8.29
N TYR A 72 -5.58 17.03 -8.52
CA TYR A 72 -6.01 16.64 -9.86
C TYR A 72 -7.07 17.64 -10.35
N PRO A 73 -6.80 18.42 -11.42
CA PRO A 73 -7.71 19.50 -11.86
C PRO A 73 -9.07 18.98 -12.30
N ASP A 74 -9.13 17.83 -12.98
CA ASP A 74 -10.36 17.25 -13.51
C ASP A 74 -11.36 16.80 -12.42
N PHE A 75 -10.88 16.64 -11.19
CA PHE A 75 -11.67 16.15 -10.05
C PHE A 75 -11.77 17.17 -8.91
N ALA A 76 -11.15 18.34 -9.08
CA ALA A 76 -11.25 19.43 -8.12
C ALA A 76 -12.61 20.15 -8.29
N GLY A 77 -13.39 20.24 -7.21
CA GLY A 77 -14.63 21.02 -7.21
C GLY A 77 -15.84 20.38 -7.89
N GLN A 78 -15.87 19.05 -8.02
CA GLN A 78 -17.07 18.36 -8.51
C GLN A 78 -18.25 18.59 -7.55
N PRO A 79 -19.43 19.02 -8.05
CA PRO A 79 -20.60 19.17 -7.20
C PRO A 79 -21.03 17.81 -6.62
N PRO A 80 -21.42 17.75 -5.35
CA PRO A 80 -21.97 16.54 -4.77
C PRO A 80 -23.30 16.18 -5.43
N ILE A 81 -23.53 14.88 -5.63
CA ILE A 81 -24.81 14.34 -6.08
C ILE A 81 -25.56 13.83 -4.84
N GLU A 82 -26.84 14.16 -4.73
CA GLU A 82 -27.68 13.61 -3.67
C GLU A 82 -28.19 12.22 -4.07
N ILE A 83 -27.77 11.20 -3.32
CA ILE A 83 -28.25 9.83 -3.48
C ILE A 83 -28.92 9.43 -2.16
N LEU A 84 -30.22 9.18 -2.18
CA LEU A 84 -31.02 8.79 -0.98
C LEU A 84 -30.86 9.77 0.21
N GLY A 85 -30.71 11.09 -0.06
CA GLY A 85 -30.54 12.09 0.98
C GLY A 85 -29.11 12.23 1.55
N ILE A 86 -28.13 11.54 0.93
CA ILE A 86 -26.72 11.63 1.27
C ILE A 86 -26.00 12.35 0.12
N SER A 87 -25.25 13.42 0.44
CA SER A 87 -24.42 14.13 -0.51
C SER A 87 -23.12 13.37 -0.76
N VAL A 88 -22.96 12.80 -1.96
CA VAL A 88 -21.77 12.03 -2.33
C VAL A 88 -21.08 12.66 -3.52
N VAL A 89 -19.77 12.84 -3.43
CA VAL A 89 -18.97 13.31 -4.58
C VAL A 89 -18.71 12.15 -5.53
N PRO A 90 -19.00 12.26 -6.83
CA PRO A 90 -18.88 11.17 -7.81
C PRO A 90 -17.51 10.47 -7.81
N LYS A 91 -16.43 11.23 -7.64
CA LYS A 91 -15.06 10.69 -7.57
C LYS A 91 -14.91 9.61 -6.48
N ASN A 92 -15.58 9.77 -5.33
CA ASN A 92 -15.49 8.83 -4.22
C ASN A 92 -16.14 7.49 -4.57
N LEU A 93 -17.29 7.53 -5.26
CA LEU A 93 -17.95 6.30 -5.73
C LEU A 93 -17.09 5.52 -6.71
N VAL A 94 -16.46 6.21 -7.66
CA VAL A 94 -15.53 5.59 -8.61
C VAL A 94 -14.33 5.01 -7.88
N THR A 95 -13.74 5.75 -6.93
CA THR A 95 -12.60 5.28 -6.12
C THR A 95 -12.96 4.02 -5.34
N ILE A 96 -14.11 4.01 -4.65
CA ILE A 96 -14.58 2.85 -3.89
C ILE A 96 -14.82 1.66 -4.82
N GLY A 97 -15.50 1.87 -5.94
CA GLY A 97 -15.78 0.80 -6.91
C GLY A 97 -14.51 0.17 -7.47
N VAL A 98 -13.56 1.00 -7.91
CA VAL A 98 -12.27 0.50 -8.44
C VAL A 98 -11.44 -0.16 -7.33
N ALA A 99 -11.40 0.42 -6.13
CA ALA A 99 -10.69 -0.19 -4.99
C ALA A 99 -11.24 -1.58 -4.66
N LEU A 100 -12.57 -1.76 -4.62
CA LEU A 100 -13.20 -3.07 -4.38
C LEU A 100 -12.87 -4.07 -5.48
N VAL A 101 -12.89 -3.66 -6.75
CA VAL A 101 -12.52 -4.53 -7.89
C VAL A 101 -11.05 -4.93 -7.79
N VAL A 102 -10.15 -4.01 -7.48
CA VAL A 102 -8.70 -4.29 -7.31
C VAL A 102 -8.49 -5.24 -6.14
N LEU A 103 -9.11 -4.98 -4.99
CA LEU A 103 -9.01 -5.86 -3.82
C LEU A 103 -9.53 -7.26 -4.10
N ALA A 104 -10.71 -7.38 -4.73
CA ALA A 104 -11.25 -8.67 -5.15
C ALA A 104 -10.33 -9.38 -6.15
N GLY A 105 -9.80 -8.63 -7.14
CA GLY A 105 -8.86 -9.15 -8.13
C GLY A 105 -7.56 -9.68 -7.51
N VAL A 106 -6.95 -8.93 -6.61
CA VAL A 106 -5.75 -9.37 -5.86
C VAL A 106 -6.08 -10.59 -5.00
N GLY A 107 -7.22 -10.58 -4.31
CA GLY A 107 -7.67 -11.71 -3.51
C GLY A 107 -7.85 -12.99 -4.34
N LEU A 108 -8.53 -12.90 -5.47
CA LEU A 108 -8.73 -14.02 -6.40
C LEU A 108 -7.40 -14.47 -7.02
N PHE A 109 -6.53 -13.54 -7.40
CA PHE A 109 -5.21 -13.84 -7.91
C PHE A 109 -4.38 -14.65 -6.90
N LEU A 110 -4.32 -14.21 -5.65
CA LEU A 110 -3.59 -14.92 -4.60
C LEU A 110 -4.19 -16.30 -4.29
N GLN A 111 -5.53 -16.46 -4.38
CA GLN A 111 -6.17 -17.74 -4.08
C GLN A 111 -6.08 -18.75 -5.23
N ARG A 112 -6.32 -18.29 -6.45
CA ARG A 112 -6.57 -19.19 -7.58
C ARG A 112 -5.43 -19.29 -8.58
N SER A 113 -4.47 -18.36 -8.58
CA SER A 113 -3.36 -18.42 -9.52
C SER A 113 -2.21 -19.31 -9.00
N ARG A 114 -1.47 -19.92 -9.94
CA ARG A 114 -0.27 -20.69 -9.63
C ARG A 114 0.79 -19.80 -8.94
N SER A 115 0.95 -18.56 -9.42
CA SER A 115 1.86 -17.58 -8.82
C SER A 115 1.42 -17.20 -7.41
N GLY A 116 0.12 -17.00 -7.16
CA GLY A 116 -0.39 -16.71 -5.82
C GLY A 116 -0.17 -17.87 -4.83
N THR A 117 -0.34 -19.11 -5.28
CA THR A 117 -0.02 -20.30 -4.45
C THR A 117 1.47 -20.36 -4.15
N ALA A 118 2.34 -20.12 -5.14
CA ALA A 118 3.79 -20.07 -4.94
C ALA A 118 4.21 -18.92 -4.00
N MET A 119 3.58 -17.73 -4.11
CA MET A 119 3.83 -16.61 -3.19
C MET A 119 3.51 -16.98 -1.73
N ARG A 120 2.41 -17.68 -1.48
CA ARG A 120 2.06 -18.14 -0.14
C ARG A 120 3.04 -19.20 0.36
N ALA A 121 3.41 -20.17 -0.47
CA ALA A 121 4.40 -21.19 -0.11
C ALA A 121 5.76 -20.56 0.27
N VAL A 122 6.24 -19.57 -0.51
CA VAL A 122 7.48 -18.83 -0.20
C VAL A 122 7.35 -17.97 1.06
N ALA A 123 6.17 -17.42 1.33
CA ALA A 123 5.92 -16.64 2.55
C ALA A 123 5.86 -17.52 3.80
N ASP A 124 5.38 -18.76 3.69
CA ASP A 124 5.31 -19.70 4.79
C ASP A 124 6.70 -20.29 5.11
N ASP A 125 7.41 -20.78 4.10
CA ASP A 125 8.78 -21.33 4.23
C ASP A 125 9.49 -21.29 2.87
N ALA A 126 10.46 -20.37 2.74
CA ALA A 126 11.18 -20.16 1.49
C ALA A 126 12.09 -21.36 1.14
N ASP A 127 12.73 -21.97 2.14
CA ASP A 127 13.68 -23.09 1.93
C ASP A 127 12.91 -24.36 1.51
N LEU A 128 11.76 -24.60 2.12
CA LEU A 128 10.87 -25.70 1.74
C LEU A 128 10.27 -25.49 0.34
N ALA A 129 9.90 -24.25 -0.01
CA ALA A 129 9.40 -23.91 -1.34
C ALA A 129 10.49 -24.14 -2.41
N GLU A 130 11.74 -23.74 -2.14
CA GLU A 130 12.87 -23.96 -3.04
C GLU A 130 13.15 -25.45 -3.23
N SER A 131 13.17 -26.23 -2.16
CA SER A 131 13.35 -27.69 -2.22
C SER A 131 12.23 -28.40 -2.99
N SER A 132 11.05 -27.78 -3.07
CA SER A 132 9.91 -28.25 -3.85
C SER A 132 9.95 -27.80 -5.32
N GLY A 133 11.05 -27.13 -5.75
CA GLY A 133 11.26 -26.70 -7.13
C GLY A 133 10.66 -25.34 -7.48
N ILE A 134 10.25 -24.55 -6.50
CA ILE A 134 9.76 -23.19 -6.70
C ILE A 134 10.96 -22.23 -6.81
N ASP A 135 11.04 -21.45 -7.89
CA ASP A 135 12.04 -20.38 -8.02
C ASP A 135 11.67 -19.21 -7.10
N VAL A 136 12.21 -19.23 -5.88
CA VAL A 136 11.98 -18.25 -4.83
C VAL A 136 12.33 -16.84 -5.29
N ASN A 137 13.46 -16.65 -6.00
CA ASN A 137 13.88 -15.34 -6.48
C ASN A 137 12.90 -14.74 -7.48
N ARG A 138 12.37 -15.56 -8.38
CA ARG A 138 11.35 -15.14 -9.34
C ARG A 138 10.03 -14.77 -8.65
N ILE A 139 9.63 -15.52 -7.65
CA ILE A 139 8.40 -15.24 -6.88
C ILE A 139 8.54 -13.93 -6.11
N ILE A 140 9.65 -13.71 -5.43
CA ILE A 140 9.93 -12.45 -4.72
C ILE A 140 9.90 -11.27 -5.70
N LEU A 141 10.52 -11.40 -6.88
CA LEU A 141 10.51 -10.36 -7.92
C LEU A 141 9.09 -10.01 -8.36
N ILE A 142 8.26 -11.02 -8.65
CA ILE A 142 6.86 -10.80 -9.04
C ILE A 142 6.09 -10.11 -7.90
N THR A 143 6.35 -10.50 -6.67
CA THR A 143 5.73 -9.87 -5.47
C THR A 143 6.10 -8.39 -5.36
N TRP A 144 7.37 -8.02 -5.57
CA TRP A 144 7.81 -6.63 -5.58
C TRP A 144 7.17 -5.81 -6.70
N MET A 145 7.06 -6.39 -7.90
CA MET A 145 6.40 -5.73 -9.04
C MET A 145 4.91 -5.49 -8.77
N LEU A 146 4.21 -6.49 -8.24
CA LEU A 146 2.80 -6.36 -7.87
C LEU A 146 2.61 -5.33 -6.75
N ALA A 147 3.43 -5.38 -5.71
CA ALA A 147 3.39 -4.43 -4.60
C ALA A 147 3.63 -2.99 -5.09
N GLY A 148 4.62 -2.77 -5.96
CA GLY A 148 4.89 -1.46 -6.56
C GLY A 148 3.73 -0.94 -7.42
N GLY A 149 3.13 -1.80 -8.23
CA GLY A 149 1.95 -1.46 -9.03
C GLY A 149 0.73 -1.10 -8.17
N LEU A 150 0.45 -1.89 -7.13
CA LEU A 150 -0.64 -1.63 -6.17
C LEU A 150 -0.39 -0.36 -5.34
N ALA A 151 0.87 -0.11 -4.94
CA ALA A 151 1.25 1.12 -4.25
C ALA A 151 1.02 2.36 -5.13
N ALA A 152 1.32 2.28 -6.43
CA ALA A 152 1.02 3.36 -7.37
C ALA A 152 -0.48 3.62 -7.49
N LEU A 153 -1.32 2.57 -7.58
CA LEU A 153 -2.78 2.72 -7.56
C LEU A 153 -3.28 3.35 -6.26
N GLY A 154 -2.79 2.87 -5.11
CA GLY A 154 -3.13 3.43 -3.81
C GLY A 154 -2.75 4.92 -3.70
N GLY A 155 -1.57 5.29 -4.22
CA GLY A 155 -1.10 6.68 -4.29
C GLY A 155 -1.99 7.56 -5.15
N ILE A 156 -2.50 7.06 -6.29
CA ILE A 156 -3.45 7.79 -7.14
C ILE A 156 -4.75 8.03 -6.38
N PHE A 157 -5.32 7.00 -5.75
CA PHE A 157 -6.58 7.12 -5.00
C PHE A 157 -6.45 8.06 -3.80
N PHE A 158 -5.33 7.99 -3.10
CA PHE A 158 -5.06 8.92 -2.00
C PHE A 158 -4.94 10.36 -2.50
N GLY A 159 -4.19 10.59 -3.59
CA GLY A 159 -4.03 11.91 -4.19
C GLY A 159 -5.32 12.50 -4.78
N LEU A 160 -6.31 11.66 -5.16
CA LEU A 160 -7.64 12.12 -5.58
C LEU A 160 -8.45 12.71 -4.42
N ASN A 161 -8.27 12.19 -3.22
CA ASN A 161 -9.03 12.62 -2.04
C ASN A 161 -8.36 13.78 -1.30
N GLU A 162 -7.05 13.69 -1.11
CA GLU A 162 -6.29 14.69 -0.37
C GLU A 162 -5.61 15.68 -1.31
N ALA A 163 -4.38 15.48 -1.62
CA ALA A 163 -3.58 16.12 -2.65
C ALA A 163 -2.30 15.30 -2.82
N VAL A 164 -1.71 15.34 -3.99
CA VAL A 164 -0.41 14.70 -4.21
C VAL A 164 0.68 15.56 -3.58
N GLN A 165 1.37 15.02 -2.59
CA GLN A 165 2.50 15.65 -1.92
C GLN A 165 3.72 14.72 -1.98
N TRP A 166 4.91 15.32 -1.94
CA TRP A 166 6.17 14.60 -2.02
C TRP A 166 6.41 13.60 -0.86
N ASP A 167 5.77 13.82 0.29
CA ASP A 167 5.91 13.02 1.50
C ASP A 167 4.66 12.20 1.86
N MET A 168 3.65 12.15 0.98
CA MET A 168 2.36 11.50 1.26
C MET A 168 2.51 10.03 1.68
N GLY A 169 3.42 9.28 1.05
CA GLY A 169 3.68 7.89 1.40
C GLY A 169 4.25 7.72 2.82
N PHE A 170 5.08 8.66 3.27
CA PHE A 170 5.62 8.64 4.62
C PHE A 170 4.56 8.97 5.68
N ARG A 171 3.65 9.89 5.38
CA ARG A 171 2.52 10.21 6.26
C ARG A 171 1.57 9.03 6.43
N LEU A 172 1.37 8.25 5.35
CA LEU A 172 0.54 7.04 5.37
C LEU A 172 1.22 5.84 6.04
N LEU A 173 2.55 5.85 6.18
CA LEU A 173 3.31 4.70 6.65
C LEU A 173 2.78 4.13 7.96
N LEU A 174 2.49 4.99 8.94
CA LEU A 174 1.98 4.56 10.24
C LEU A 174 0.58 3.94 10.15
N LEU A 175 -0.30 4.50 9.31
CA LEU A 175 -1.64 3.95 9.09
C LEU A 175 -1.60 2.63 8.33
N ILE A 176 -0.73 2.51 7.32
CA ILE A 176 -0.52 1.27 6.59
C ILE A 176 0.04 0.20 7.52
N PHE A 177 1.01 0.56 8.37
CA PHE A 177 1.56 -0.35 9.36
C PHE A 177 0.50 -0.81 10.36
N ALA A 178 -0.31 0.12 10.86
CA ALA A 178 -1.45 -0.20 11.72
C ALA A 178 -2.43 -1.18 11.04
N ALA A 179 -2.74 -0.96 9.78
CA ALA A 179 -3.63 -1.82 9.00
C ALA A 179 -3.07 -3.25 8.83
N VAL A 180 -1.77 -3.37 8.49
CA VAL A 180 -1.13 -4.66 8.30
C VAL A 180 -1.01 -5.45 9.61
N VAL A 181 -0.61 -4.78 10.69
CA VAL A 181 -0.51 -5.40 12.02
C VAL A 181 -1.87 -5.82 12.55
N LEU A 182 -2.89 -4.94 12.42
CA LEU A 182 -4.26 -5.26 12.82
C LEU A 182 -4.81 -6.44 12.02
N GLY A 183 -4.53 -6.50 10.72
CA GLY A 183 -4.94 -7.60 9.86
C GLY A 183 -4.29 -8.93 10.22
N GLY A 184 -3.06 -8.89 10.69
CA GLY A 184 -2.20 -10.03 10.99
C GLY A 184 -1.00 -10.12 10.05
N LEU A 185 0.18 -9.96 10.62
CA LEU A 185 1.44 -10.04 9.89
C LEU A 185 1.56 -11.40 9.17
N GLY A 186 2.02 -11.35 7.92
CA GLY A 186 2.20 -12.55 7.09
C GLY A 186 0.96 -12.99 6.30
N THR A 187 -0.21 -12.35 6.48
CA THR A 187 -1.42 -12.71 5.73
C THR A 187 -1.87 -11.55 4.82
N ALA A 188 -1.89 -11.77 3.50
CA ALA A 188 -2.36 -10.76 2.54
C ALA A 188 -3.83 -10.39 2.74
N TYR A 189 -4.68 -11.36 3.04
CA TYR A 189 -6.10 -11.12 3.35
C TYR A 189 -6.28 -10.34 4.65
N GLY A 190 -5.45 -10.67 5.64
CA GLY A 190 -5.41 -9.93 6.89
C GLY A 190 -5.12 -8.44 6.64
N ALA A 191 -4.08 -8.14 5.86
CA ALA A 191 -3.75 -6.76 5.51
C ALA A 191 -4.89 -6.03 4.79
N MET A 192 -5.62 -6.71 3.88
CA MET A 192 -6.79 -6.13 3.20
C MET A 192 -7.93 -5.80 4.18
N VAL A 193 -8.29 -6.74 5.04
CA VAL A 193 -9.35 -6.53 6.05
C VAL A 193 -8.91 -5.50 7.09
N GLY A 194 -7.66 -5.57 7.55
CA GLY A 194 -7.08 -4.59 8.47
C GLY A 194 -7.10 -3.18 7.89
N GLY A 195 -6.73 -3.02 6.61
CA GLY A 195 -6.81 -1.73 5.90
C GLY A 195 -8.23 -1.18 5.85
N PHE A 196 -9.21 -2.04 5.58
CA PHE A 196 -10.62 -1.65 5.56
C PHE A 196 -11.11 -1.22 6.95
N VAL A 197 -10.79 -1.99 7.99
CA VAL A 197 -11.18 -1.69 9.37
C VAL A 197 -10.52 -0.39 9.87
N VAL A 198 -9.22 -0.23 9.66
CA VAL A 198 -8.49 1.00 10.05
C VAL A 198 -9.02 2.20 9.27
N GLY A 199 -9.23 2.04 7.95
CA GLY A 199 -9.76 3.12 7.11
C GLY A 199 -11.13 3.60 7.59
N ILE A 200 -12.08 2.67 7.84
CA ILE A 200 -13.39 3.03 8.38
C ILE A 200 -13.26 3.68 9.76
N ALA A 201 -12.47 3.10 10.66
CA ALA A 201 -12.31 3.63 12.01
C ALA A 201 -11.75 5.05 12.00
N VAL A 202 -10.74 5.31 11.16
CA VAL A 202 -10.13 6.63 11.00
C VAL A 202 -11.12 7.64 10.40
N GLU A 203 -11.85 7.28 9.33
CA GLU A 203 -12.85 8.18 8.74
C GLU A 203 -14.03 8.43 9.66
N MET A 204 -14.55 7.42 10.32
CA MET A 204 -15.65 7.60 11.29
C MET A 204 -15.24 8.46 12.50
N SER A 205 -13.96 8.43 12.87
CA SER A 205 -13.48 9.27 13.97
C SER A 205 -13.60 10.77 13.69
N THR A 206 -13.59 11.17 12.42
CA THR A 206 -13.71 12.59 12.04
C THR A 206 -15.05 13.21 12.39
N LEU A 207 -16.06 12.39 12.70
CA LEU A 207 -17.34 12.86 13.23
C LEU A 207 -17.22 13.42 14.66
N PHE A 208 -16.21 12.99 15.41
CA PHE A 208 -16.04 13.33 16.83
C PHE A 208 -14.71 14.05 17.11
N VAL A 209 -13.74 13.92 16.22
CA VAL A 209 -12.34 14.36 16.42
C VAL A 209 -11.90 15.19 15.22
N PRO A 210 -11.15 16.29 15.40
CA PRO A 210 -10.58 17.08 14.30
C PRO A 210 -9.72 16.25 13.36
N ASN A 211 -9.71 16.62 12.07
CA ASN A 211 -8.98 15.90 11.01
C ASN A 211 -7.48 15.74 11.28
N GLU A 212 -6.88 16.68 12.02
CA GLU A 212 -5.46 16.66 12.39
C GLU A 212 -5.10 15.44 13.26
N LEU A 213 -6.08 14.88 13.96
CA LEU A 213 -5.90 13.75 14.86
C LEU A 213 -6.23 12.38 14.22
N LYS A 214 -6.59 12.33 12.93
CA LYS A 214 -6.89 11.07 12.22
C LYS A 214 -5.81 10.01 12.43
N THR A 215 -4.54 10.39 12.28
CA THR A 215 -3.41 9.48 12.45
C THR A 215 -3.31 8.95 13.88
N ALA A 216 -3.57 9.81 14.88
CA ALA A 216 -3.56 9.40 16.28
C ALA A 216 -4.66 8.38 16.59
N VAL A 217 -5.84 8.52 15.99
CA VAL A 217 -6.92 7.53 16.12
C VAL A 217 -6.53 6.20 15.48
N GLY A 218 -5.93 6.21 14.30
CA GLY A 218 -5.43 4.99 13.66
C GLY A 218 -4.40 4.24 14.52
N LEU A 219 -3.48 4.98 15.16
CA LEU A 219 -2.52 4.42 16.10
C LEU A 219 -3.17 3.91 17.39
N LEU A 220 -4.19 4.61 17.90
CA LEU A 220 -4.95 4.16 19.07
C LEU A 220 -5.68 2.85 18.78
N VAL A 221 -6.29 2.71 17.60
CA VAL A 221 -6.89 1.45 17.14
C VAL A 221 -5.86 0.33 17.10
N LEU A 222 -4.64 0.62 16.58
CA LEU A 222 -3.54 -0.34 16.59
C LEU A 222 -3.16 -0.76 18.02
N ILE A 223 -2.97 0.20 18.94
CA ILE A 223 -2.59 -0.09 20.32
C ILE A 223 -3.66 -0.94 21.01
N LEU A 224 -4.93 -0.57 20.89
CA LEU A 224 -6.03 -1.34 21.45
C LEU A 224 -6.09 -2.75 20.92
N MET A 225 -5.87 -2.91 19.59
CA MET A 225 -5.85 -4.23 18.98
C MET A 225 -4.70 -5.08 19.47
N LEU A 226 -3.47 -4.52 19.59
CA LEU A 226 -2.31 -5.24 20.11
C LEU A 226 -2.47 -5.66 21.56
N LEU A 227 -3.18 -4.86 22.39
CA LEU A 227 -3.50 -5.21 23.77
C LEU A 227 -4.47 -6.38 23.86
N VAL A 228 -5.47 -6.43 22.96
CA VAL A 228 -6.52 -7.45 22.98
C VAL A 228 -6.08 -8.71 22.22
N ARG A 229 -5.42 -8.53 21.05
CA ARG A 229 -5.04 -9.63 20.16
C ARG A 229 -3.72 -9.33 19.42
N PRO A 230 -2.57 -9.58 20.05
CA PRO A 230 -1.25 -9.19 19.52
C PRO A 230 -0.89 -9.84 18.19
N GLN A 231 -1.61 -10.89 17.77
CA GLN A 231 -1.40 -11.59 16.49
C GLN A 231 -2.17 -10.97 15.33
N GLY A 232 -3.03 -9.98 15.58
CA GLY A 232 -3.96 -9.44 14.58
C GLY A 232 -5.20 -10.34 14.39
N ILE A 233 -6.07 -9.93 13.46
CA ILE A 233 -7.36 -10.62 13.21
C ILE A 233 -7.14 -12.02 12.63
N PHE A 234 -6.23 -12.14 11.65
CA PHE A 234 -5.95 -13.39 10.92
C PHE A 234 -4.58 -13.99 11.21
N GLY A 235 -3.84 -13.43 12.17
CA GLY A 235 -2.53 -13.97 12.55
C GLY A 235 -2.65 -15.35 13.20
N THR A 236 -1.75 -16.26 12.84
CA THR A 236 -1.63 -17.57 13.45
C THR A 236 -0.82 -17.49 14.73
N ARG A 237 -1.24 -18.22 15.76
CA ARG A 237 -0.43 -18.36 16.98
C ARG A 237 0.81 -19.17 16.65
N GLU A 238 2.00 -18.57 16.66
CA GLU A 238 3.21 -19.35 16.81
C GLU A 238 3.16 -20.06 18.17
N ARG A 239 3.09 -21.38 18.12
CA ARG A 239 3.36 -22.20 19.33
C ARG A 239 4.85 -22.04 19.61
N ILE A 240 5.18 -21.21 20.58
CA ILE A 240 6.48 -21.26 21.22
C ILE A 240 6.53 -22.60 21.96
N GLY A 241 7.17 -23.59 21.35
CA GLY A 241 7.52 -24.86 21.97
C GLY A 241 8.91 -24.80 22.52
#